data_6580e894245c3dfa52a33d8f1f372e98
#
_entry.id   6580e894245c3dfa52a33d8f1f372e98
#
_cell.length_a   1.000
_cell.length_b   1.000
_cell.length_c   1.000
_cell.angle_alpha   90.00
_cell.angle_beta   90.00
_cell.angle_gamma   90.00
#
_symmetry.space_group_name_H-M   'P 1'
#
loop_
_entity.id
_entity.type
_entity.pdbx_description
1 polymer ?
#
loop_
_entity_poly.entity_id
_entity_poly.type
_entity_poly.pdbx_seq_one_letter_code
_entity_poly.pdbx_strand_id
1 'polypeptide(L)'
;MHVKKRVLVLALLALQAGAGFAPRALASENNAVTRAAQPELASGSAMVVDMQTHKVMYARNPDEVVPIASITKLMTAMVTLDAHLPMDEMLSVDIHQTPEMKGVYSRVRLNSEISRKDMLLLALMSSENRAAASLAHHYPGGYGAFIKAMNAKAKSLGMTNTRYVEPTGLSIKNVSTARDLTKLLIATKQYPLIGQLSTTTERMASFKDPNYTLPFRNTNHLVYNPKWNIQLTKTGFTNEAGHCLAMRTVIGSRSVSLVVLDAFGKYTHFADANRLRSWIETGKVTPIPAAARDYRRQKDARLAKNETE
;
A
#
# COMPACT_ATOMS: atom_id res chain seq x y z
N MET A 1 22.45 -71.74 41.01
CA MET A 1 21.37 -72.72 41.34
C MET A 1 20.29 -72.48 40.25
N HIS A 2 20.34 -73.33 39.22
CA HIS A 2 19.36 -74.32 38.80
C HIS A 2 18.00 -73.72 38.58
N VAL A 3 17.30 -73.87 37.45
CA VAL A 3 16.99 -75.07 36.66
C VAL A 3 16.45 -74.62 35.23
N LYS A 4 16.96 -75.31 34.23
CA LYS A 4 16.45 -75.37 32.84
C LYS A 4 15.07 -76.09 32.83
N LYS A 5 14.15 -75.67 31.98
CA LYS A 5 13.16 -76.63 31.41
C LYS A 5 12.91 -76.30 29.94
N ARG A 6 13.21 -77.30 29.13
CA ARG A 6 12.85 -77.49 27.73
C ARG A 6 11.43 -78.12 27.67
N VAL A 7 10.65 -77.86 26.69
CA VAL A 7 9.61 -78.70 26.08
C VAL A 7 9.14 -77.96 24.83
N LEU A 8 9.26 -78.46 23.72
CA LEU A 8 8.89 -79.52 22.82
C LEU A 8 7.93 -79.02 21.72
N VAL A 9 8.31 -79.29 20.53
CA VAL A 9 7.68 -79.02 19.22
C VAL A 9 6.39 -79.82 19.06
N LEU A 10 5.36 -79.21 18.45
CA LEU A 10 4.40 -79.96 17.65
C LEU A 10 4.00 -79.12 16.42
N ALA A 11 4.31 -79.66 15.28
CA ALA A 11 3.89 -79.18 13.97
C ALA A 11 2.48 -79.71 13.71
N LEU A 12 1.58 -78.83 13.28
CA LEU A 12 0.34 -79.21 12.58
C LEU A 12 0.27 -78.44 11.28
N LEU A 13 0.40 -79.18 10.18
CA LEU A 13 0.00 -78.75 8.82
C LEU A 13 -1.53 -78.66 8.75
N ALA A 14 -2.08 -77.55 8.34
CA ALA A 14 -3.41 -77.45 7.83
C ALA A 14 -3.37 -76.65 6.50
N LEU A 15 -3.57 -77.37 5.44
CA LEU A 15 -3.89 -76.88 4.10
C LEU A 15 -5.22 -76.15 4.14
N GLN A 16 -5.29 -74.89 3.73
CA GLN A 16 -6.56 -74.28 3.32
C GLN A 16 -6.39 -73.36 2.10
N ALA A 17 -7.36 -73.57 1.27
CA ALA A 17 -7.56 -73.10 -0.07
C ALA A 17 -7.47 -71.57 -0.28
N GLY A 18 -7.01 -71.18 -1.46
CA GLY A 18 -6.91 -69.84 -1.92
C GLY A 18 -8.25 -69.12 -2.06
N ALA A 19 -8.31 -67.95 -1.50
CA ALA A 19 -9.26 -66.92 -1.93
C ALA A 19 -8.41 -65.69 -2.31
N GLY A 20 -8.39 -65.40 -3.60
CA GLY A 20 -7.66 -64.25 -4.14
C GLY A 20 -8.23 -62.92 -3.59
N PHE A 21 -7.45 -62.24 -2.77
CA PHE A 21 -7.70 -60.85 -2.49
C PHE A 21 -6.96 -60.03 -3.54
N ALA A 22 -7.73 -59.50 -4.51
CA ALA A 22 -7.24 -58.45 -5.39
C ALA A 22 -6.99 -57.19 -4.53
N PRO A 23 -5.84 -56.51 -4.66
CA PRO A 23 -5.61 -55.24 -4.00
C PRO A 23 -6.58 -54.21 -4.60
N ARG A 24 -7.55 -53.78 -3.78
CA ARG A 24 -8.41 -52.62 -4.10
C ARG A 24 -7.51 -51.40 -4.11
N ALA A 25 -7.17 -50.92 -5.32
CA ALA A 25 -6.50 -49.63 -5.50
C ALA A 25 -7.34 -48.57 -4.77
N LEU A 26 -6.82 -48.05 -3.66
CA LEU A 26 -7.29 -46.83 -3.07
C LEU A 26 -7.06 -45.72 -4.09
N ALA A 27 -8.13 -45.35 -4.80
CA ALA A 27 -8.14 -44.14 -5.60
C ALA A 27 -7.76 -43.01 -4.63
N SER A 28 -6.55 -42.47 -4.78
CA SER A 28 -6.14 -41.22 -4.22
C SER A 28 -7.11 -40.16 -4.72
N GLU A 29 -8.07 -39.77 -3.91
CA GLU A 29 -8.82 -38.56 -4.14
C GLU A 29 -7.79 -37.42 -4.06
N ASN A 30 -7.27 -37.05 -5.20
CA ASN A 30 -6.62 -35.76 -5.40
C ASN A 30 -7.67 -34.68 -5.10
N ASN A 31 -7.81 -34.33 -3.82
CA ASN A 31 -8.38 -33.07 -3.38
C ASN A 31 -7.46 -31.95 -3.88
N ALA A 32 -7.47 -31.70 -5.17
CA ALA A 32 -7.05 -30.44 -5.75
C ALA A 32 -8.01 -29.41 -5.19
N VAL A 33 -7.65 -28.82 -4.05
CA VAL A 33 -8.27 -27.58 -3.57
C VAL A 33 -8.12 -26.62 -4.74
N THR A 34 -9.18 -26.44 -5.49
CA THR A 34 -9.27 -25.46 -6.58
C THR A 34 -8.99 -24.13 -5.94
N ARG A 35 -7.75 -23.65 -6.08
CA ARG A 35 -7.33 -22.33 -5.60
C ARG A 35 -8.25 -21.35 -6.29
N ALA A 36 -9.17 -20.74 -5.53
CA ALA A 36 -10.14 -19.80 -6.10
C ALA A 36 -9.39 -18.82 -6.99
N ALA A 37 -9.88 -18.64 -8.22
CA ALA A 37 -9.24 -17.79 -9.21
C ALA A 37 -9.00 -16.40 -8.61
N GLN A 38 -7.77 -15.93 -8.64
CA GLN A 38 -7.43 -14.60 -8.16
C GLN A 38 -7.77 -13.55 -9.21
N PRO A 39 -8.18 -12.34 -8.83
CA PRO A 39 -8.50 -11.28 -9.78
C PRO A 39 -7.24 -10.84 -10.53
N GLU A 40 -7.38 -10.67 -11.83
CA GLU A 40 -6.41 -9.96 -12.64
C GLU A 40 -6.53 -8.45 -12.34
N LEU A 41 -5.40 -7.77 -12.16
CA LEU A 41 -5.33 -6.32 -11.95
C LEU A 41 -4.63 -5.62 -13.10
N ALA A 42 -5.03 -4.39 -13.36
CA ALA A 42 -4.36 -3.50 -14.30
C ALA A 42 -3.09 -2.86 -13.70
N SER A 43 -2.98 -2.83 -12.37
CA SER A 43 -1.81 -2.35 -11.64
C SER A 43 -0.63 -3.32 -11.75
N GLY A 44 0.60 -2.80 -11.86
CA GLY A 44 1.84 -3.58 -11.92
C GLY A 44 2.10 -4.34 -10.63
N SER A 45 1.92 -3.67 -9.48
CA SER A 45 2.14 -4.23 -8.15
C SER A 45 0.93 -3.99 -7.25
N ALA A 46 0.58 -4.97 -6.39
CA ALA A 46 -0.51 -4.82 -5.42
C ALA A 46 -0.34 -5.76 -4.23
N MET A 47 -0.85 -5.32 -3.07
CA MET A 47 -0.93 -6.13 -1.87
C MET A 47 -2.15 -5.77 -1.03
N VAL A 48 -2.85 -6.79 -0.53
CA VAL A 48 -3.93 -6.64 0.46
C VAL A 48 -3.61 -7.53 1.66
N VAL A 49 -3.63 -6.93 2.85
CA VAL A 49 -3.35 -7.62 4.11
C VAL A 49 -4.46 -7.34 5.10
N ASP A 50 -4.96 -8.38 5.74
CA ASP A 50 -5.82 -8.27 6.92
C ASP A 50 -5.01 -7.67 8.07
N MET A 51 -5.44 -6.51 8.58
CA MET A 51 -4.67 -5.75 9.55
C MET A 51 -4.80 -6.27 10.99
N GLN A 52 -5.67 -7.24 11.22
CA GLN A 52 -5.84 -7.88 12.53
C GLN A 52 -5.00 -9.16 12.61
N THR A 53 -5.05 -9.99 11.57
CA THR A 53 -4.38 -11.28 11.52
C THR A 53 -3.02 -11.25 10.83
N HIS A 54 -2.69 -10.14 10.17
CA HIS A 54 -1.51 -9.97 9.30
C HIS A 54 -1.46 -10.95 8.12
N LYS A 55 -2.57 -11.64 7.82
CA LYS A 55 -2.67 -12.57 6.70
C LYS A 55 -2.68 -11.81 5.38
N VAL A 56 -1.81 -12.22 4.46
CA VAL A 56 -1.84 -11.75 3.08
C VAL A 56 -3.06 -12.34 2.39
N MET A 57 -3.99 -11.50 1.96
CA MET A 57 -5.19 -11.88 1.25
C MET A 57 -4.96 -11.90 -0.27
N TYR A 58 -4.19 -10.93 -0.77
CA TYR A 58 -3.80 -10.82 -2.17
C TYR A 58 -2.39 -10.27 -2.28
N ALA A 59 -1.61 -10.79 -3.22
CA ALA A 59 -0.29 -10.26 -3.55
C ALA A 59 0.00 -10.46 -5.04
N ARG A 60 0.51 -9.40 -5.68
CA ARG A 60 1.03 -9.40 -7.04
C ARG A 60 2.26 -8.51 -7.05
N ASN A 61 3.40 -9.04 -7.46
CA ASN A 61 4.69 -8.34 -7.49
C ASN A 61 4.91 -7.47 -6.23
N PRO A 62 4.68 -8.01 -5.01
CA PRO A 62 4.60 -7.16 -3.81
C PRO A 62 5.94 -6.57 -3.40
N ASP A 63 7.05 -7.10 -3.93
CA ASP A 63 8.43 -6.72 -3.62
C ASP A 63 9.10 -5.92 -4.75
N GLU A 64 8.36 -5.64 -5.84
CA GLU A 64 8.85 -4.79 -6.93
C GLU A 64 9.05 -3.35 -6.43
N VAL A 65 10.28 -2.83 -6.61
CA VAL A 65 10.65 -1.47 -6.22
C VAL A 65 10.26 -0.51 -7.33
N VAL A 66 9.33 0.38 -7.04
CA VAL A 66 8.80 1.35 -8.02
C VAL A 66 8.73 2.75 -7.43
N PRO A 67 8.74 3.82 -8.26
CA PRO A 67 8.40 5.16 -7.82
C PRO A 67 6.97 5.18 -7.26
N ILE A 68 6.75 5.88 -6.16
CA ILE A 68 5.47 5.85 -5.43
C ILE A 68 4.69 7.16 -5.48
N ALA A 69 5.22 8.13 -6.19
CA ALA A 69 4.61 9.46 -6.29
C ALA A 69 4.15 9.99 -4.91
N SER A 70 3.02 10.65 -4.86
CA SER A 70 2.49 11.28 -3.64
C SER A 70 2.05 10.33 -2.52
N ILE A 71 2.20 9.00 -2.66
CA ILE A 71 2.10 8.09 -1.49
C ILE A 71 3.17 8.46 -0.45
N THR A 72 4.29 9.03 -0.89
CA THR A 72 5.36 9.65 -0.07
C THR A 72 4.80 10.51 1.07
N LYS A 73 3.71 11.26 0.82
CA LYS A 73 3.12 12.18 1.80
C LYS A 73 2.55 11.51 3.06
N LEU A 74 2.35 10.20 3.04
CA LEU A 74 2.04 9.45 4.27
C LEU A 74 3.23 9.42 5.22
N MET A 75 4.45 9.22 4.71
CA MET A 75 5.67 9.29 5.51
C MET A 75 5.95 10.73 5.95
N THR A 76 5.74 11.72 5.07
CA THR A 76 5.81 13.15 5.42
C THR A 76 4.91 13.46 6.60
N ALA A 77 3.67 12.97 6.60
CA ALA A 77 2.73 13.18 7.69
C ALA A 77 3.20 12.52 9.00
N MET A 78 3.70 11.28 8.95
CA MET A 78 4.21 10.60 10.15
C MET A 78 5.36 11.36 10.78
N VAL A 79 6.35 11.78 9.98
CA VAL A 79 7.53 12.52 10.48
C VAL A 79 7.14 13.89 11.02
N THR A 80 6.17 14.56 10.37
CA THR A 80 5.63 15.84 10.88
C THR A 80 5.00 15.66 12.27
N LEU A 81 4.23 14.59 12.48
CA LEU A 81 3.57 14.31 13.77
C LEU A 81 4.56 13.82 14.84
N ASP A 82 5.57 13.05 14.46
CA ASP A 82 6.63 12.59 15.37
C ASP A 82 7.47 13.74 15.96
N ALA A 83 7.46 14.91 15.33
CA ALA A 83 8.13 16.10 15.83
C ALA A 83 7.40 16.75 17.02
N HIS A 84 6.14 16.36 17.30
CA HIS A 84 5.31 16.87 18.40
C HIS A 84 5.21 18.40 18.48
N LEU A 85 5.30 19.09 17.32
CA LEU A 85 5.19 20.54 17.24
C LEU A 85 3.73 21.01 17.31
N PRO A 86 3.45 22.25 17.76
CA PRO A 86 2.09 22.79 17.80
C PRO A 86 1.42 22.74 16.44
N MET A 87 0.21 22.16 16.39
CA MET A 87 -0.53 21.99 15.14
C MET A 87 -1.27 23.25 14.68
N ASP A 88 -1.47 24.19 15.56
CA ASP A 88 -2.07 25.51 15.34
C ASP A 88 -1.03 26.59 14.95
N GLU A 89 0.27 26.29 15.05
CA GLU A 89 1.34 27.18 14.62
C GLU A 89 1.18 27.54 13.13
N MET A 90 1.24 28.85 12.85
CA MET A 90 1.19 29.39 11.49
C MET A 90 2.55 29.22 10.83
N LEU A 91 2.55 28.63 9.66
CA LEU A 91 3.74 28.32 8.86
C LEU A 91 3.65 29.00 7.51
N SER A 92 4.75 29.61 7.08
CA SER A 92 4.87 30.14 5.72
C SER A 92 4.97 29.03 4.69
N VAL A 93 4.37 29.24 3.52
CA VAL A 93 4.49 28.33 2.37
C VAL A 93 5.84 28.54 1.70
N ASP A 94 6.75 27.60 1.90
CA ASP A 94 8.14 27.63 1.43
C ASP A 94 8.54 26.36 0.69
N ILE A 95 9.24 26.51 -0.42
CA ILE A 95 9.67 25.41 -1.31
C ILE A 95 11.14 25.53 -1.75
N HIS A 96 11.90 26.49 -1.20
CA HIS A 96 13.22 26.86 -1.75
C HIS A 96 14.25 25.71 -1.75
N GLN A 97 14.12 24.71 -0.87
CA GLN A 97 14.99 23.52 -0.83
C GLN A 97 14.41 22.30 -1.54
N THR A 98 13.29 22.44 -2.26
CA THR A 98 12.65 21.36 -3.01
C THR A 98 12.74 21.63 -4.50
N PRO A 99 13.86 21.29 -5.17
CA PRO A 99 14.07 21.59 -6.59
C PRO A 99 13.06 20.92 -7.51
N GLU A 100 12.47 19.81 -7.07
CA GLU A 100 11.40 19.08 -7.77
C GLU A 100 10.13 19.92 -7.93
N MET A 101 9.98 20.99 -7.13
CA MET A 101 8.85 21.93 -7.24
C MET A 101 8.99 22.94 -8.38
N LYS A 102 10.15 23.00 -9.06
CA LYS A 102 10.35 23.90 -10.19
C LYS A 102 9.38 23.58 -11.32
N GLY A 103 8.57 24.58 -11.71
CA GLY A 103 7.55 24.43 -12.76
C GLY A 103 6.27 23.70 -12.35
N VAL A 104 6.18 23.23 -11.11
CA VAL A 104 4.95 22.58 -10.61
C VAL A 104 3.90 23.64 -10.27
N TYR A 105 2.75 23.56 -10.95
CA TYR A 105 1.64 24.47 -10.71
C TYR A 105 0.98 24.21 -9.35
N SER A 106 0.70 25.28 -8.63
CA SER A 106 -0.15 25.28 -7.44
C SER A 106 -0.88 26.60 -7.31
N ARG A 107 -2.12 26.55 -6.78
CA ARG A 107 -2.92 27.75 -6.44
C ARG A 107 -2.49 28.38 -5.12
N VAL A 108 -1.81 27.61 -4.25
CA VAL A 108 -1.31 28.09 -2.97
C VAL A 108 -0.17 29.07 -3.24
N ARG A 109 -0.23 30.28 -2.68
CA ARG A 109 0.80 31.30 -2.89
C ARG A 109 2.00 31.06 -2.02
N LEU A 110 3.21 31.26 -2.55
CA LEU A 110 4.43 31.27 -1.76
C LEU A 110 4.40 32.41 -0.75
N ASN A 111 5.04 32.21 0.40
CA ASN A 111 5.13 33.12 1.52
C ASN A 111 3.77 33.45 2.21
N SER A 112 2.66 32.87 1.74
CA SER A 112 1.41 32.93 2.51
C SER A 112 1.47 31.98 3.70
N GLU A 113 0.68 32.24 4.74
CA GLU A 113 0.68 31.47 5.96
C GLU A 113 -0.58 30.63 6.14
N ILE A 114 -0.42 29.44 6.69
CA ILE A 114 -1.51 28.54 7.08
C ILE A 114 -1.05 27.69 8.27
N SER A 115 -2.00 27.23 9.11
CA SER A 115 -1.64 26.38 10.25
C SER A 115 -0.95 25.09 9.83
N ARG A 116 -0.03 24.57 10.68
CA ARG A 116 0.61 23.25 10.43
C ARG A 116 -0.43 22.17 10.19
N LYS A 117 -1.53 22.17 10.93
CA LYS A 117 -2.63 21.20 10.77
C LYS A 117 -3.30 21.31 9.40
N ASP A 118 -3.64 22.53 8.97
CA ASP A 118 -4.26 22.70 7.64
C ASP A 118 -3.25 22.45 6.52
N MET A 119 -1.97 22.77 6.70
CA MET A 119 -0.90 22.41 5.77
C MET A 119 -0.80 20.87 5.61
N LEU A 120 -0.85 20.13 6.73
CA LEU A 120 -0.88 18.67 6.74
C LEU A 120 -2.16 18.11 6.09
N LEU A 121 -3.31 18.74 6.35
CA LEU A 121 -4.58 18.40 5.71
C LEU A 121 -4.49 18.53 4.18
N LEU A 122 -3.98 19.65 3.67
CA LEU A 122 -3.85 19.87 2.24
C LEU A 122 -2.89 18.87 1.58
N ALA A 123 -1.78 18.53 2.24
CA ALA A 123 -0.83 17.52 1.76
C ALA A 123 -1.47 16.13 1.65
N LEU A 124 -2.31 15.75 2.61
CA LEU A 124 -2.93 14.42 2.65
C LEU A 124 -4.19 14.33 1.78
N MET A 125 -5.14 15.24 1.95
CA MET A 125 -6.45 15.21 1.29
C MET A 125 -6.35 15.53 -0.20
N SER A 126 -5.75 16.66 -0.54
CA SER A 126 -5.66 17.17 -1.92
C SER A 126 -4.31 16.98 -2.58
N SER A 127 -3.39 16.31 -1.88
CA SER A 127 -2.04 16.04 -2.39
C SER A 127 -1.22 17.29 -2.71
N GLU A 128 -1.47 18.41 -1.98
CA GLU A 128 -0.81 19.70 -2.23
C GLU A 128 0.71 19.59 -1.99
N ASN A 129 1.48 19.86 -3.06
CA ASN A 129 2.92 19.67 -3.02
C ASN A 129 3.63 20.77 -2.22
N ARG A 130 3.18 22.04 -2.36
CA ARG A 130 3.76 23.16 -1.59
C ARG A 130 3.57 22.95 -0.09
N ALA A 131 2.42 22.42 0.32
CA ALA A 131 2.17 22.10 1.72
C ALA A 131 3.11 20.99 2.22
N ALA A 132 3.33 19.92 1.46
CA ALA A 132 4.25 18.87 1.86
C ALA A 132 5.71 19.34 1.92
N ALA A 133 6.15 20.16 0.97
CA ALA A 133 7.49 20.77 0.98
C ALA A 133 7.68 21.69 2.19
N SER A 134 6.70 22.57 2.47
CA SER A 134 6.77 23.50 3.59
C SER A 134 6.85 22.81 4.95
N LEU A 135 6.12 21.70 5.14
CA LEU A 135 6.22 20.89 6.38
C LEU A 135 7.66 20.42 6.64
N ALA A 136 8.39 20.06 5.59
CA ALA A 136 9.79 19.66 5.71
C ALA A 136 10.73 20.85 6.00
N HIS A 137 10.44 22.02 5.44
CA HIS A 137 11.22 23.23 5.71
C HIS A 137 11.10 23.69 7.17
N HIS A 138 9.91 23.56 7.76
CA HIS A 138 9.63 23.94 9.15
C HIS A 138 9.89 22.82 10.17
N TYR A 139 10.61 21.78 9.78
CA TYR A 139 11.00 20.70 10.68
C TYR A 139 12.21 21.10 11.53
N PRO A 140 12.31 20.67 12.80
CA PRO A 140 13.49 20.90 13.63
C PRO A 140 14.76 20.38 12.97
N GLY A 141 15.74 21.25 12.77
CA GLY A 141 16.96 20.96 12.01
C GLY A 141 16.81 21.09 10.49
N GLY A 142 15.65 21.55 10.01
CA GLY A 142 15.39 21.91 8.62
C GLY A 142 15.17 20.73 7.66
N TYR A 143 15.09 21.05 6.39
CA TYR A 143 14.74 20.13 5.31
C TYR A 143 15.61 18.84 5.27
N GLY A 144 16.92 18.98 5.40
CA GLY A 144 17.83 17.83 5.39
C GLY A 144 17.61 16.87 6.57
N ALA A 145 17.29 17.42 7.76
CA ALA A 145 16.94 16.61 8.92
C ALA A 145 15.61 15.88 8.72
N PHE A 146 14.63 16.53 8.08
CA PHE A 146 13.36 15.91 7.72
C PHE A 146 13.54 14.67 6.82
N ILE A 147 14.33 14.79 5.75
CA ILE A 147 14.59 13.67 4.83
C ILE A 147 15.32 12.52 5.54
N LYS A 148 16.28 12.84 6.42
CA LYS A 148 16.92 11.82 7.27
C LYS A 148 15.90 11.13 8.18
N ALA A 149 14.98 11.87 8.79
CA ALA A 149 13.92 11.34 9.64
C ALA A 149 12.96 10.43 8.86
N MET A 150 12.56 10.79 7.61
CA MET A 150 11.75 9.92 6.74
C MET A 150 12.40 8.57 6.52
N ASN A 151 13.68 8.54 6.18
CA ASN A 151 14.42 7.28 5.94
C ASN A 151 14.67 6.51 7.24
N ALA A 152 14.95 7.20 8.35
CA ALA A 152 15.08 6.56 9.66
C ALA A 152 13.76 5.90 10.09
N LYS A 153 12.64 6.57 9.88
CA LYS A 153 11.30 6.03 10.14
C LYS A 153 11.01 4.81 9.26
N ALA A 154 11.30 4.88 7.96
CA ALA A 154 11.16 3.74 7.06
C ALA A 154 11.96 2.53 7.55
N LYS A 155 13.23 2.74 7.95
CA LYS A 155 14.08 1.69 8.52
C LYS A 155 13.49 1.11 9.80
N SER A 156 12.99 1.93 10.71
CA SER A 156 12.37 1.48 11.98
C SER A 156 11.11 0.65 11.77
N LEU A 157 10.39 0.87 10.67
CA LEU A 157 9.22 0.10 10.27
C LEU A 157 9.57 -1.16 9.46
N GLY A 158 10.86 -1.45 9.25
CA GLY A 158 11.32 -2.58 8.45
C GLY A 158 11.01 -2.44 6.95
N MET A 159 10.89 -1.19 6.45
CA MET A 159 10.66 -0.88 5.04
C MET A 159 12.01 -0.88 4.29
N THR A 160 12.59 -2.06 4.10
CA THR A 160 13.97 -2.24 3.63
C THR A 160 14.17 -1.87 2.15
N ASN A 161 13.10 -1.85 1.37
CA ASN A 161 13.11 -1.51 -0.05
C ASN A 161 12.52 -0.11 -0.31
N THR A 162 12.56 0.77 0.71
CA THR A 162 11.98 2.11 0.64
C THR A 162 13.06 3.16 0.81
N ARG A 163 13.02 4.19 -0.04
CA ARG A 163 13.91 5.34 0.02
C ARG A 163 13.15 6.63 -0.28
N TYR A 164 13.41 7.65 0.49
CA TYR A 164 12.90 9.01 0.32
C TYR A 164 14.05 9.98 0.07
N VAL A 165 13.90 10.85 -0.92
CA VAL A 165 14.87 11.94 -1.22
C VAL A 165 14.25 13.32 -1.06
N GLU A 166 12.90 13.40 -1.05
CA GLU A 166 12.16 14.64 -0.88
C GLU A 166 10.73 14.35 -0.33
N PRO A 167 9.99 15.35 0.22
CA PRO A 167 8.77 15.11 0.99
C PRO A 167 7.48 15.00 0.16
N THR A 168 7.50 15.29 -1.16
CA THR A 168 6.28 15.43 -1.97
C THR A 168 5.93 14.20 -2.79
N GLY A 169 6.92 13.43 -3.22
CA GLY A 169 6.80 12.32 -4.18
C GLY A 169 6.85 12.75 -5.64
N LEU A 170 7.38 13.92 -5.94
CA LEU A 170 7.66 14.38 -7.31
C LEU A 170 8.90 13.70 -7.89
N SER A 171 9.87 13.39 -7.04
CA SER A 171 11.08 12.69 -7.45
C SER A 171 10.81 11.21 -7.73
N ILE A 172 11.27 10.73 -8.89
CA ILE A 172 11.24 9.29 -9.23
C ILE A 172 12.15 8.46 -8.30
N LYS A 173 13.03 9.12 -7.53
CA LYS A 173 13.91 8.48 -6.55
C LYS A 173 13.23 8.21 -5.21
N ASN A 174 11.99 8.69 -5.01
CA ASN A 174 11.13 8.24 -3.93
C ASN A 174 10.50 6.90 -4.33
N VAL A 175 11.07 5.82 -3.84
CA VAL A 175 10.72 4.45 -4.22
C VAL A 175 10.29 3.62 -3.03
N SER A 176 9.44 2.64 -3.27
CA SER A 176 9.01 1.66 -2.28
C SER A 176 8.44 0.41 -2.97
N THR A 177 7.94 -0.53 -2.19
CA THR A 177 7.24 -1.73 -2.63
C THR A 177 5.84 -1.77 -2.04
N ALA A 178 4.91 -2.54 -2.63
CA ALA A 178 3.58 -2.71 -2.06
C ALA A 178 3.65 -3.35 -0.66
N ARG A 179 4.61 -4.23 -0.41
CA ARG A 179 4.86 -4.81 0.91
C ARG A 179 5.29 -3.77 1.94
N ASP A 180 6.25 -2.93 1.61
CA ASP A 180 6.73 -1.90 2.54
C ASP A 180 5.65 -0.85 2.83
N LEU A 181 4.89 -0.44 1.82
CA LEU A 181 3.75 0.47 2.01
C LEU A 181 2.64 -0.16 2.88
N THR A 182 2.48 -1.48 2.85
CA THR A 182 1.58 -2.17 3.80
C THR A 182 2.06 -2.02 5.25
N LYS A 183 3.38 -2.12 5.50
CA LYS A 183 3.95 -1.86 6.84
C LYS A 183 3.69 -0.41 7.28
N LEU A 184 3.88 0.55 6.37
CA LEU A 184 3.56 1.96 6.61
C LEU A 184 2.09 2.15 6.99
N LEU A 185 1.17 1.57 6.21
CA LEU A 185 -0.28 1.65 6.49
C LEU A 185 -0.65 1.03 7.84
N ILE A 186 -0.04 -0.07 8.24
CA ILE A 186 -0.26 -0.68 9.56
C ILE A 186 0.23 0.26 10.65
N ALA A 187 1.42 0.84 10.51
CA ALA A 187 1.98 1.78 11.48
C ALA A 187 1.13 3.04 11.66
N THR A 188 0.43 3.49 10.61
CA THR A 188 -0.47 4.66 10.70
C THR A 188 -1.66 4.46 11.64
N LYS A 189 -1.90 3.26 12.18
CA LYS A 189 -2.89 3.06 13.28
C LYS A 189 -2.56 3.91 14.51
N GLN A 190 -1.29 4.19 14.76
CA GLN A 190 -0.82 5.00 15.88
C GLN A 190 -0.99 6.52 15.63
N TYR A 191 -1.46 6.90 14.44
CA TYR A 191 -1.61 8.30 14.00
C TYR A 191 -3.06 8.58 13.56
N PRO A 192 -4.03 8.67 14.51
CA PRO A 192 -5.43 8.88 14.16
C PRO A 192 -5.68 10.11 13.29
N LEU A 193 -4.90 11.18 13.50
CA LEU A 193 -5.00 12.42 12.75
C LEU A 193 -4.73 12.20 11.23
N ILE A 194 -3.79 11.32 10.86
CA ILE A 194 -3.54 11.00 9.44
C ILE A 194 -4.80 10.39 8.80
N GLY A 195 -5.46 9.47 9.50
CA GLY A 195 -6.74 8.91 9.05
C GLY A 195 -7.79 9.99 8.83
N GLN A 196 -8.02 10.82 9.85
CA GLN A 196 -9.00 11.91 9.81
C GLN A 196 -8.74 12.88 8.65
N LEU A 197 -7.50 13.38 8.52
CA LEU A 197 -7.16 14.38 7.51
C LEU A 197 -7.20 13.80 6.09
N SER A 198 -6.70 12.59 5.89
CA SER A 198 -6.65 11.96 4.56
C SER A 198 -8.02 11.55 4.02
N THR A 199 -9.02 11.36 4.88
CA THR A 199 -10.39 10.99 4.49
C THR A 199 -11.35 12.17 4.44
N THR A 200 -10.91 13.36 4.81
CA THR A 200 -11.69 14.61 4.62
C THR A 200 -12.05 14.75 3.16
N THR A 201 -13.33 14.98 2.86
CA THR A 201 -13.85 15.06 1.48
C THR A 201 -13.46 16.37 0.81
N GLU A 202 -13.70 17.48 1.49
CA GLU A 202 -13.41 18.82 0.98
C GLU A 202 -13.12 19.81 2.11
N ARG A 203 -12.42 20.87 1.80
CA ARG A 203 -12.06 21.93 2.74
C ARG A 203 -11.96 23.27 2.02
N MET A 204 -12.55 24.31 2.60
CA MET A 204 -12.19 25.70 2.30
C MET A 204 -11.01 26.07 3.19
N ALA A 205 -9.82 26.22 2.62
CA ALA A 205 -8.62 26.60 3.33
C ALA A 205 -8.44 28.12 3.31
N SER A 206 -8.16 28.70 4.48
CA SER A 206 -7.93 30.14 4.66
C SER A 206 -6.46 30.39 4.91
N PHE A 207 -5.89 31.30 4.14
CA PHE A 207 -4.49 31.71 4.21
C PHE A 207 -4.40 33.14 4.71
N LYS A 208 -3.27 33.48 5.34
CA LYS A 208 -2.89 34.83 5.74
C LYS A 208 -1.69 35.29 4.92
N ASP A 209 -1.39 36.56 4.95
CA ASP A 209 -0.22 37.23 4.37
C ASP A 209 0.11 36.81 2.92
N PRO A 210 -0.78 37.10 1.94
CA PRO A 210 -2.02 37.86 1.99
C PRO A 210 -3.24 37.02 2.38
N ASN A 211 -4.31 37.65 2.87
CA ASN A 211 -5.56 36.95 3.16
C ASN A 211 -6.26 36.49 1.88
N TYR A 212 -6.52 35.19 1.77
CA TYR A 212 -7.33 34.58 0.71
C TYR A 212 -7.84 33.21 1.13
N THR A 213 -8.81 32.67 0.38
CA THR A 213 -9.35 31.33 0.60
C THR A 213 -9.34 30.53 -0.68
N LEU A 214 -9.15 29.21 -0.56
CA LEU A 214 -9.17 28.28 -1.69
C LEU A 214 -9.98 27.02 -1.33
N PRO A 215 -10.84 26.54 -2.26
CA PRO A 215 -11.48 25.24 -2.10
C PRO A 215 -10.55 24.11 -2.50
N PHE A 216 -10.50 23.06 -1.68
CA PHE A 216 -9.78 21.83 -1.92
C PHE A 216 -10.70 20.62 -1.79
N ARG A 217 -10.42 19.57 -2.55
CA ARG A 217 -11.17 18.31 -2.55
C ARG A 217 -10.23 17.12 -2.45
N ASN A 218 -10.75 16.02 -1.94
CA ASN A 218 -10.00 14.78 -1.84
C ASN A 218 -9.69 14.23 -3.24
N THR A 219 -8.46 13.77 -3.42
CA THR A 219 -8.01 13.14 -4.67
C THR A 219 -8.51 11.70 -4.82
N ASN A 220 -8.91 11.03 -3.73
CA ASN A 220 -9.52 9.72 -3.79
C ASN A 220 -11.04 9.82 -3.93
N HIS A 221 -11.56 9.55 -5.14
CA HIS A 221 -13.00 9.58 -5.39
C HIS A 221 -13.81 8.56 -4.59
N LEU A 222 -13.18 7.50 -4.06
CA LEU A 222 -13.88 6.50 -3.27
C LEU A 222 -14.36 7.02 -1.91
N VAL A 223 -13.78 8.12 -1.40
CA VAL A 223 -14.24 8.74 -0.13
C VAL A 223 -15.65 9.29 -0.21
N TYR A 224 -16.15 9.57 -1.42
CA TYR A 224 -17.52 10.04 -1.65
C TYR A 224 -18.52 8.89 -1.86
N ASN A 225 -18.03 7.64 -1.94
CA ASN A 225 -18.86 6.48 -2.18
C ASN A 225 -19.25 5.82 -0.84
N PRO A 226 -20.54 5.84 -0.44
CA PRO A 226 -20.98 5.30 0.85
C PRO A 226 -20.76 3.80 1.01
N LYS A 227 -20.48 3.09 -0.07
CA LYS A 227 -20.14 1.67 -0.03
C LYS A 227 -18.72 1.42 0.50
N TRP A 228 -17.87 2.45 0.60
CA TRP A 228 -16.50 2.33 1.10
C TRP A 228 -16.39 2.89 2.52
N ASN A 229 -15.88 2.09 3.45
CA ASN A 229 -15.50 2.54 4.79
C ASN A 229 -13.98 2.77 4.82
N ILE A 230 -13.56 3.95 4.32
CA ILE A 230 -12.14 4.31 4.21
C ILE A 230 -11.69 4.96 5.52
N GLN A 231 -10.68 4.40 6.15
CA GLN A 231 -10.10 4.86 7.41
C GLN A 231 -8.82 5.71 7.21
N LEU A 232 -8.19 5.58 6.06
CA LEU A 232 -7.04 6.35 5.62
C LEU A 232 -6.86 6.15 4.12
N THR A 233 -6.44 7.19 3.40
CA THR A 233 -6.14 7.07 1.98
C THR A 233 -5.06 8.03 1.52
N LYS A 234 -4.33 7.62 0.48
CA LYS A 234 -3.48 8.50 -0.32
C LYS A 234 -3.42 8.00 -1.75
N THR A 235 -3.59 8.91 -2.71
CA THR A 235 -3.34 8.66 -4.13
C THR A 235 -1.99 9.22 -4.54
N GLY A 236 -1.43 8.71 -5.62
CA GLY A 236 -0.21 9.22 -6.25
C GLY A 236 -0.27 9.10 -7.76
N PHE A 237 0.38 10.02 -8.45
CA PHE A 237 0.59 9.95 -9.90
C PHE A 237 1.81 10.76 -10.31
N THR A 238 2.67 10.16 -11.08
CA THR A 238 3.60 10.75 -12.04
C THR A 238 3.61 9.86 -13.28
N ASN A 239 4.18 10.32 -14.38
CA ASN A 239 4.27 9.50 -15.59
C ASN A 239 5.06 8.21 -15.35
N GLU A 240 6.09 8.26 -14.52
CA GLU A 240 6.98 7.14 -14.20
C GLU A 240 6.37 6.19 -13.16
N ALA A 241 5.65 6.73 -12.17
CA ALA A 241 5.02 5.94 -11.13
C ALA A 241 3.71 5.27 -11.58
N GLY A 242 3.08 5.80 -12.65
CA GLY A 242 1.69 5.44 -12.94
C GLY A 242 0.74 5.92 -11.85
N HIS A 243 -0.51 5.47 -11.87
CA HIS A 243 -1.46 5.78 -10.81
C HIS A 243 -1.29 4.82 -9.63
N CYS A 244 -1.18 5.39 -8.43
CA CYS A 244 -0.96 4.68 -7.17
C CYS A 244 -2.09 4.97 -6.18
N LEU A 245 -2.43 3.97 -5.36
CA LEU A 245 -3.37 4.09 -4.24
C LEU A 245 -2.86 3.28 -3.05
N ALA A 246 -2.82 3.90 -1.89
CA ALA A 246 -2.61 3.24 -0.62
C ALA A 246 -3.74 3.62 0.34
N MET A 247 -4.40 2.65 0.97
CA MET A 247 -5.49 2.92 1.88
C MET A 247 -5.66 1.87 2.97
N ARG A 248 -6.21 2.29 4.11
CA ARG A 248 -6.83 1.42 5.10
C ARG A 248 -8.35 1.52 4.94
N THR A 249 -9.01 0.38 4.91
CA THR A 249 -10.46 0.33 4.74
C THR A 249 -11.05 -0.92 5.35
N VAL A 250 -12.36 -0.99 5.43
CA VAL A 250 -13.07 -2.21 5.83
C VAL A 250 -13.66 -2.85 4.57
N ILE A 251 -13.37 -4.14 4.36
CA ILE A 251 -13.94 -4.97 3.29
C ILE A 251 -14.66 -6.14 3.95
N GLY A 252 -15.97 -6.21 3.78
CA GLY A 252 -16.82 -7.10 4.58
C GLY A 252 -16.69 -6.75 6.06
N SER A 253 -16.26 -7.70 6.90
CA SER A 253 -15.98 -7.49 8.33
C SER A 253 -14.51 -7.26 8.66
N ARG A 254 -13.62 -7.19 7.66
CA ARG A 254 -12.16 -7.16 7.85
C ARG A 254 -11.59 -5.77 7.65
N SER A 255 -10.81 -5.31 8.62
CA SER A 255 -9.95 -4.12 8.44
C SER A 255 -8.74 -4.53 7.62
N VAL A 256 -8.52 -3.88 6.47
CA VAL A 256 -7.45 -4.23 5.54
C VAL A 256 -6.59 -3.04 5.19
N SER A 257 -5.29 -3.29 4.94
CA SER A 257 -4.43 -2.43 4.16
C SER A 257 -4.53 -2.85 2.70
N LEU A 258 -4.72 -1.91 1.79
CA LEU A 258 -4.79 -2.13 0.35
C LEU A 258 -3.83 -1.18 -0.34
N VAL A 259 -2.90 -1.73 -1.10
CA VAL A 259 -1.93 -1.00 -1.90
C VAL A 259 -2.03 -1.48 -3.33
N VAL A 260 -2.15 -0.55 -4.28
CA VAL A 260 -1.99 -0.78 -5.72
C VAL A 260 -1.06 0.28 -6.28
N LEU A 261 -0.07 -0.15 -7.05
CA LEU A 261 0.97 0.71 -7.62
C LEU A 261 1.04 0.50 -9.12
N ASP A 262 1.45 1.55 -9.83
CA ASP A 262 1.68 1.50 -11.26
C ASP A 262 0.46 1.00 -12.05
N ALA A 263 -0.67 1.65 -11.82
CA ALA A 263 -1.88 1.38 -12.60
C ALA A 263 -1.91 2.25 -13.86
N PHE A 264 -2.23 1.62 -14.99
CA PHE A 264 -2.43 2.31 -16.26
C PHE A 264 -3.78 3.02 -16.30
N GLY A 265 -3.74 4.32 -16.60
CA GLY A 265 -4.94 5.13 -16.85
C GLY A 265 -5.56 5.72 -15.58
N LYS A 266 -6.23 6.86 -15.78
CA LYS A 266 -6.66 7.82 -14.75
C LYS A 266 -7.48 7.25 -13.57
N TYR A 267 -8.28 6.21 -13.81
CA TYR A 267 -9.18 5.65 -12.79
C TYR A 267 -8.93 4.16 -12.50
N THR A 268 -7.90 3.60 -13.07
CA THR A 268 -7.67 2.15 -13.05
C THR A 268 -7.29 1.64 -11.66
N HIS A 269 -6.54 2.43 -10.88
CA HIS A 269 -6.23 2.12 -9.48
C HIS A 269 -7.49 2.02 -8.59
N PHE A 270 -8.52 2.83 -8.85
CA PHE A 270 -9.82 2.70 -8.18
C PHE A 270 -10.61 1.49 -8.67
N ALA A 271 -10.53 1.20 -9.97
CA ALA A 271 -11.16 0.01 -10.54
C ALA A 271 -10.53 -1.27 -9.97
N ASP A 272 -9.21 -1.30 -9.77
CA ASP A 272 -8.50 -2.43 -9.16
C ASP A 272 -8.85 -2.58 -7.68
N ALA A 273 -8.99 -1.47 -6.93
CA ALA A 273 -9.49 -1.52 -5.57
C ALA A 273 -10.91 -2.13 -5.50
N ASN A 274 -11.81 -1.77 -6.44
CA ASN A 274 -13.15 -2.36 -6.53
C ASN A 274 -13.10 -3.85 -6.91
N ARG A 275 -12.19 -4.28 -7.82
CA ARG A 275 -11.97 -5.70 -8.16
C ARG A 275 -11.54 -6.51 -6.96
N LEU A 276 -10.56 -6.01 -6.22
CA LEU A 276 -10.05 -6.64 -5.00
C LEU A 276 -11.14 -6.74 -3.94
N ARG A 277 -11.91 -5.67 -3.74
CA ARG A 277 -13.04 -5.66 -2.81
C ARG A 277 -14.08 -6.71 -3.20
N SER A 278 -14.57 -6.69 -4.43
CA SER A 278 -15.58 -7.65 -4.92
C SER A 278 -15.10 -9.09 -4.76
N TRP A 279 -13.84 -9.34 -5.10
CA TRP A 279 -13.28 -10.68 -4.95
C TRP A 279 -13.18 -11.12 -3.48
N ILE A 280 -12.74 -10.25 -2.59
CA ILE A 280 -12.63 -10.55 -1.14
C ILE A 280 -14.00 -10.80 -0.52
N GLU A 281 -15.03 -10.03 -0.92
CA GLU A 281 -16.39 -10.13 -0.39
C GLU A 281 -17.18 -11.32 -0.97
N THR A 282 -16.98 -11.63 -2.24
CA THR A 282 -17.89 -12.54 -2.99
C THR A 282 -17.19 -13.65 -3.78
N GLY A 283 -15.86 -13.63 -3.87
CA GLY A 283 -15.10 -14.51 -4.77
C GLY A 283 -15.21 -14.16 -6.27
N LYS A 284 -15.97 -13.10 -6.62
CA LYS A 284 -16.20 -12.72 -8.01
C LYS A 284 -14.97 -12.10 -8.64
N VAL A 285 -14.52 -12.68 -9.75
CA VAL A 285 -13.44 -12.14 -10.58
C VAL A 285 -14.03 -11.31 -11.72
N THR A 286 -13.54 -10.08 -11.88
CA THR A 286 -13.95 -9.17 -12.96
C THR A 286 -12.74 -8.92 -13.86
N PRO A 287 -12.86 -9.08 -15.20
CA PRO A 287 -11.74 -8.88 -16.13
C PRO A 287 -11.28 -7.43 -16.16
N ILE A 288 -10.00 -7.23 -16.54
CA ILE A 288 -9.45 -5.91 -16.81
C ILE A 288 -9.67 -5.52 -18.28
N PRO A 289 -9.73 -4.21 -18.62
CA PRO A 289 -9.79 -3.74 -19.99
C PRO A 289 -8.59 -4.22 -20.83
N ALA A 290 -8.81 -4.47 -22.12
CA ALA A 290 -7.76 -4.94 -23.04
C ALA A 290 -6.55 -3.99 -23.07
N ALA A 291 -6.78 -2.68 -23.16
CA ALA A 291 -5.71 -1.68 -23.13
C ALA A 291 -4.81 -1.75 -21.88
N ALA A 292 -5.41 -2.02 -20.69
CA ALA A 292 -4.64 -2.20 -19.46
C ALA A 292 -3.83 -3.49 -19.46
N ARG A 293 -4.35 -4.55 -20.11
CA ARG A 293 -3.66 -5.83 -20.29
C ARG A 293 -2.46 -5.67 -21.24
N ASP A 294 -2.62 -4.91 -22.31
CA ASP A 294 -1.55 -4.65 -23.29
C ASP A 294 -0.44 -3.80 -22.68
N TYR A 295 -0.79 -2.76 -21.94
CA TYR A 295 0.19 -1.95 -21.19
C TYR A 295 1.04 -2.81 -20.26
N ARG A 296 0.41 -3.69 -19.49
CA ARG A 296 1.12 -4.62 -18.60
C ARG A 296 2.08 -5.53 -19.33
N ARG A 297 1.63 -6.16 -20.42
CA ARG A 297 2.50 -7.03 -21.24
C ARG A 297 3.75 -6.29 -21.73
N GLN A 298 3.57 -5.06 -22.21
CA GLN A 298 4.69 -4.24 -22.68
C GLN A 298 5.64 -3.88 -21.54
N LYS A 299 5.12 -3.60 -20.35
CA LYS A 299 5.94 -3.27 -19.18
C LYS A 299 6.69 -4.48 -18.65
N ASP A 300 6.01 -5.61 -18.46
CA ASP A 300 6.63 -6.86 -18.02
C ASP A 300 7.76 -7.28 -19.01
N ALA A 301 7.56 -7.11 -20.32
CA ALA A 301 8.58 -7.37 -21.33
C ALA A 301 9.79 -6.41 -21.25
N ARG A 302 9.59 -5.14 -20.84
CA ARG A 302 10.71 -4.19 -20.62
C ARG A 302 11.51 -4.53 -19.38
N LEU A 303 10.84 -4.91 -18.29
CA LEU A 303 11.50 -5.32 -17.05
C LEU A 303 12.36 -6.57 -17.27
N ALA A 304 11.82 -7.59 -17.96
CA ALA A 304 12.56 -8.80 -18.28
C ALA A 304 13.81 -8.54 -19.14
N LYS A 305 13.80 -7.53 -20.03
CA LYS A 305 14.99 -7.13 -20.80
C LYS A 305 16.06 -6.48 -19.94
N ASN A 306 15.65 -5.63 -18.98
CA ASN A 306 16.60 -4.92 -18.11
C ASN A 306 17.24 -5.85 -17.04
N GLU A 307 16.65 -7.01 -16.76
CA GLU A 307 17.23 -8.03 -15.88
C GLU A 307 18.27 -8.92 -16.59
N THR A 308 18.32 -8.88 -17.92
CA THR A 308 19.22 -9.68 -18.76
C THR A 308 20.42 -8.89 -19.32
N GLU A 309 20.45 -7.57 -19.13
CA GLU A 309 21.57 -6.67 -19.42
C GLU A 309 22.35 -6.30 -18.14
#